data_d1da6a872088c3860f9fa035d0ec1d8f
#
_entry.id   d1da6a872088c3860f9fa035d0ec1d8f
#
_cell.length_a   1.000
_cell.length_b   1.000
_cell.length_c   1.000
_cell.angle_alpha   90.00
_cell.angle_beta   90.00
_cell.angle_gamma   90.00
#
_symmetry.space_group_name_H-M   'P 1'
#
loop_
_entity.id
_entity.type
_entity.pdbx_description
1 polymer ?
#
loop_
_entity_poly.entity_id
_entity_poly.type
_entity_poly.pdbx_seq_one_letter_code
_entity_poly.pdbx_strand_id
1 'polypeptide(L)'
;MANYVLGVRQNREEAFRFMSADFFAKTICLLCFLIIPTTNIRPQIGSEGFWNRIMIWLYNTDAADNLFPSIHCLTSWFCYIAVRENKRIPRFYVLFSLFFAICICISTLTTKQHVIVDVFGGVGIAEGSYFVVKYGFTGFYTKLITKINQKLRLE
;
A
#
# COMPACT_ATOMS: atom_id res chain seq x y z
N MET A 1 -1.27 9.96 -1.52
CA MET A 1 -1.07 10.70 -0.25
C MET A 1 -2.38 11.15 0.40
N ALA A 2 -3.32 11.80 -0.31
CA ALA A 2 -4.59 12.26 0.30
C ALA A 2 -5.35 11.14 1.05
N ASN A 3 -5.45 9.94 0.49
CA ASN A 3 -6.16 8.82 1.11
C ASN A 3 -5.52 8.35 2.43
N TYR A 4 -4.19 8.41 2.57
CA TYR A 4 -3.53 8.13 3.85
C TYR A 4 -3.93 9.14 4.93
N VAL A 5 -4.01 10.42 4.57
CA VAL A 5 -4.51 11.47 5.49
C VAL A 5 -5.95 11.20 5.89
N LEU A 6 -6.80 10.76 4.95
CA LEU A 6 -8.18 10.37 5.25
C LEU A 6 -8.26 9.13 6.15
N GLY A 7 -7.38 8.15 5.96
CA GLY A 7 -7.27 6.97 6.82
C GLY A 7 -6.87 7.31 8.26
N VAL A 8 -5.94 8.26 8.43
CA VAL A 8 -5.48 8.69 9.74
C VAL A 8 -6.45 9.68 10.42
N ARG A 9 -7.23 10.44 9.66
CA ARG A 9 -8.25 11.38 10.18
C ARG A 9 -9.56 10.74 10.63
N GLN A 10 -9.65 9.44 10.64
CA GLN A 10 -10.76 8.71 11.28
C GLN A 10 -10.72 8.86 12.81
N ASN A 11 -11.48 8.05 13.53
CA ASN A 11 -11.31 7.99 14.98
C ASN A 11 -9.92 7.40 15.32
N ARG A 12 -9.42 7.64 16.54
CA ARG A 12 -8.08 7.20 16.97
C ARG A 12 -7.87 5.70 16.79
N GLU A 13 -8.87 4.89 17.06
CA GLU A 13 -8.79 3.43 16.98
C GLU A 13 -8.58 2.98 15.52
N GLU A 14 -9.38 3.49 14.60
CA GLU A 14 -9.25 3.19 13.16
C GLU A 14 -7.91 3.69 12.59
N ALA A 15 -7.47 4.86 13.02
CA ALA A 15 -6.17 5.41 12.61
C ALA A 15 -5.02 4.50 13.07
N PHE A 16 -5.02 4.06 14.33
CA PHE A 16 -4.00 3.13 14.83
C PHE A 16 -4.05 1.78 14.12
N ARG A 17 -5.23 1.22 13.87
CA ARG A 17 -5.39 -0.01 13.10
C ARG A 17 -4.82 0.13 11.70
N PHE A 18 -5.18 1.19 10.99
CA PHE A 18 -4.68 1.46 9.64
C PHE A 18 -3.16 1.59 9.60
N MET A 19 -2.58 2.43 10.48
CA MET A 19 -1.14 2.64 10.55
C MET A 19 -0.38 1.36 10.92
N SER A 20 -0.90 0.57 11.87
CA SER A 20 -0.28 -0.69 12.27
C SER A 20 -0.35 -1.73 11.16
N ALA A 21 -1.45 -1.79 10.40
CA ALA A 21 -1.59 -2.69 9.26
C ALA A 21 -0.60 -2.32 8.12
N ASP A 22 -0.49 -1.03 7.81
CA ASP A 22 0.46 -0.52 6.80
C ASP A 22 1.92 -0.80 7.22
N PHE A 23 2.25 -0.54 8.48
CA PHE A 23 3.58 -0.85 9.02
C PHE A 23 3.89 -2.34 8.99
N PHE A 24 2.94 -3.18 9.41
CA PHE A 24 3.10 -4.64 9.39
C PHE A 24 3.28 -5.17 7.97
N ALA A 25 2.48 -4.69 7.00
CA ALA A 25 2.61 -5.05 5.60
C ALA A 25 3.98 -4.66 5.02
N LYS A 26 4.45 -3.45 5.29
CA LYS A 26 5.77 -2.98 4.83
C LYS A 26 6.92 -3.75 5.47
N THR A 27 6.75 -4.18 6.73
CA THR A 27 7.72 -5.05 7.40
C THR A 27 7.80 -6.42 6.71
N ILE A 28 6.66 -7.01 6.33
CA ILE A 28 6.63 -8.25 5.55
C ILE A 28 7.34 -8.06 4.20
N CYS A 29 7.06 -6.96 3.48
CA CYS A 29 7.74 -6.65 2.23
C CYS A 29 9.26 -6.54 2.41
N LEU A 30 9.70 -5.83 3.44
CA LEU A 30 11.13 -5.70 3.76
C LEU A 30 11.78 -7.07 4.00
N LEU A 31 11.12 -7.94 4.76
CA LEU A 31 11.62 -9.29 4.99
C LEU A 31 11.68 -10.11 3.69
N CYS A 32 10.67 -9.99 2.82
CA CYS A 32 10.70 -10.62 1.51
C CYS A 32 11.88 -10.13 0.67
N PHE A 33 12.14 -8.84 0.63
CA PHE A 33 13.26 -8.24 -0.11
C PHE A 33 14.63 -8.71 0.41
N LEU A 34 14.75 -8.91 1.72
CA LEU A 34 16.01 -9.40 2.32
C LEU A 34 16.24 -10.90 2.10
N ILE A 35 15.16 -11.69 2.10
CA ILE A 35 15.25 -13.15 2.03
C ILE A 35 15.21 -13.65 0.57
N ILE A 36 14.42 -13.00 -0.28
CA ILE A 36 14.16 -13.38 -1.67
C ILE A 36 14.45 -12.18 -2.58
N PRO A 37 15.72 -11.79 -2.76
CA PRO A 37 16.06 -10.72 -3.68
C PRO A 37 15.67 -11.13 -5.10
N THR A 38 14.77 -10.36 -5.71
CA THR A 38 14.26 -10.61 -7.06
C THR A 38 14.66 -9.47 -7.98
N THR A 39 15.04 -9.81 -9.21
CA THR A 39 15.40 -8.84 -10.25
C THR A 39 14.64 -9.14 -11.54
N ASN A 40 14.51 -8.15 -12.41
CA ASN A 40 13.86 -8.30 -13.71
C ASN A 40 14.73 -7.71 -14.82
N ILE A 41 14.77 -8.40 -15.95
CA ILE A 41 15.41 -7.90 -17.17
C ILE A 41 14.39 -7.05 -17.91
N ARG A 42 14.58 -5.72 -17.86
CA ARG A 42 13.74 -4.78 -18.58
C ARG A 42 14.11 -4.70 -20.06
N PRO A 43 13.13 -4.54 -20.96
CA PRO A 43 13.40 -4.38 -22.39
C PRO A 43 14.25 -3.12 -22.62
N GLN A 44 15.17 -3.21 -23.59
CA GLN A 44 15.92 -2.05 -24.06
C GLN A 44 15.01 -1.12 -24.85
N ILE A 45 15.00 0.16 -24.49
CA ILE A 45 14.16 1.18 -25.11
C ILE A 45 15.05 2.11 -25.92
N GLY A 46 14.70 2.33 -27.20
CA GLY A 46 15.36 3.32 -28.04
C GLY A 46 15.19 4.75 -27.49
N SER A 47 16.19 5.61 -27.71
CA SER A 47 16.19 6.98 -27.18
C SER A 47 15.26 7.95 -27.92
N GLU A 48 14.68 7.54 -29.05
CA GLU A 48 13.84 8.39 -29.89
C GLU A 48 12.38 8.39 -29.45
N GLY A 49 11.75 9.57 -29.45
CA GLY A 49 10.35 9.76 -29.14
C GLY A 49 10.06 10.13 -27.68
N PHE A 50 8.95 10.84 -27.48
CA PHE A 50 8.53 11.37 -26.20
C PHE A 50 8.25 10.25 -25.16
N TRP A 51 7.53 9.23 -25.55
CA TRP A 51 7.16 8.11 -24.69
C TRP A 51 8.36 7.28 -24.27
N ASN A 52 9.32 7.07 -25.16
CA ASN A 52 10.53 6.34 -24.85
C ASN A 52 11.37 7.08 -23.80
N ARG A 53 11.46 8.41 -23.89
CA ARG A 53 12.15 9.23 -22.86
C ARG A 53 11.49 9.12 -21.50
N ILE A 54 10.15 9.11 -21.43
CA ILE A 54 9.42 8.91 -20.17
C ILE A 54 9.71 7.51 -19.60
N MET A 55 9.71 6.48 -20.44
CA MET A 55 10.01 5.12 -20.00
C MET A 55 11.46 4.96 -19.53
N ILE A 56 12.44 5.58 -20.21
CA ILE A 56 13.83 5.59 -19.79
C ILE A 56 13.96 6.30 -18.43
N TRP A 57 13.31 7.46 -18.27
CA TRP A 57 13.30 8.17 -17.00
C TRP A 57 12.71 7.32 -15.88
N LEU A 58 11.56 6.65 -16.14
CA LEU A 58 10.92 5.75 -15.19
C LEU A 58 11.87 4.61 -14.77
N TYR A 59 12.53 3.96 -15.72
CA TYR A 59 13.45 2.85 -15.45
C TYR A 59 14.71 3.28 -14.72
N ASN A 60 15.17 4.52 -14.92
CA ASN A 60 16.30 5.07 -14.18
C ASN A 60 15.93 5.52 -12.75
N THR A 61 14.65 5.85 -12.52
CA THR A 61 14.17 6.29 -11.20
C THR A 61 13.82 5.12 -10.31
N ASP A 62 13.33 4.04 -10.89
CA ASP A 62 12.89 2.83 -10.20
C ASP A 62 13.80 1.66 -10.57
N ALA A 63 14.63 1.21 -9.64
CA ALA A 63 15.56 0.11 -9.87
C ALA A 63 14.81 -1.21 -10.15
N ALA A 64 15.41 -2.09 -10.97
CA ALA A 64 14.85 -3.40 -11.29
C ALA A 64 15.16 -4.46 -10.21
N ASP A 65 15.16 -4.05 -8.95
CA ASP A 65 15.53 -4.88 -7.80
C ASP A 65 14.37 -4.98 -6.81
N ASN A 66 14.35 -6.06 -6.03
CA ASN A 66 13.37 -6.28 -4.96
C ASN A 66 11.91 -6.17 -5.45
N LEU A 67 11.59 -6.95 -6.47
CA LEU A 67 10.31 -6.85 -7.19
C LEU A 67 9.15 -7.50 -6.43
N PHE A 68 9.43 -8.60 -5.72
CA PHE A 68 8.39 -9.33 -4.99
C PHE A 68 8.46 -9.06 -3.48
N PRO A 69 7.33 -8.68 -2.88
CA PRO A 69 6.06 -8.27 -3.46
C PRO A 69 6.09 -6.81 -3.96
N SER A 70 5.19 -6.44 -4.90
CA SER A 70 5.15 -5.08 -5.42
C SER A 70 4.71 -4.06 -4.37
N ILE A 71 5.64 -3.17 -3.97
CA ILE A 71 5.38 -2.08 -3.02
C ILE A 71 4.44 -1.02 -3.62
N HIS A 72 4.46 -0.84 -4.95
CA HIS A 72 3.56 0.08 -5.65
C HIS A 72 2.10 -0.40 -5.55
N CYS A 73 1.87 -1.69 -5.81
CA CYS A 73 0.55 -2.30 -5.69
C CYS A 73 0.08 -2.31 -4.23
N LEU A 74 0.94 -2.66 -3.29
CA LEU A 74 0.64 -2.65 -1.87
C LEU A 74 0.22 -1.26 -1.40
N THR A 75 1.01 -0.22 -1.70
CA THR A 75 0.73 1.15 -1.24
C THR A 75 -0.52 1.73 -1.90
N SER A 76 -0.73 1.48 -3.20
CA SER A 76 -1.95 1.92 -3.88
C SER A 76 -3.19 1.21 -3.35
N TRP A 77 -3.08 -0.08 -2.98
CA TRP A 77 -4.15 -0.82 -2.36
C TRP A 77 -4.45 -0.33 -0.94
N PHE A 78 -3.44 0.04 -0.16
CA PHE A 78 -3.64 0.72 1.13
C PHE A 78 -4.35 2.08 0.98
N CYS A 79 -4.13 2.81 -0.11
CA CYS A 79 -4.92 4.01 -0.41
C CYS A 79 -6.42 3.71 -0.56
N TYR A 80 -6.78 2.56 -1.14
CA TYR A 80 -8.17 2.10 -1.22
C TYR A 80 -8.68 1.64 0.16
N ILE A 81 -7.92 0.84 0.89
CA ILE A 81 -8.28 0.38 2.24
C ILE A 81 -8.55 1.57 3.18
N ALA A 82 -7.75 2.64 3.10
CA ALA A 82 -7.89 3.83 3.92
C ALA A 82 -9.27 4.51 3.82
N VAL A 83 -9.94 4.38 2.67
CA VAL A 83 -11.22 5.04 2.41
C VAL A 83 -12.40 4.07 2.40
N ARG A 84 -12.15 2.78 2.18
CA ARG A 84 -13.17 1.74 2.00
C ARG A 84 -14.14 1.63 3.17
N GLU A 85 -13.64 1.72 4.38
CA GLU A 85 -14.44 1.51 5.59
C GLU A 85 -14.88 2.82 6.26
N ASN A 86 -14.45 3.95 5.74
CA ASN A 86 -14.82 5.24 6.27
C ASN A 86 -16.23 5.66 5.80
N LYS A 87 -17.21 5.51 6.69
CA LYS A 87 -18.62 5.84 6.41
C LYS A 87 -18.87 7.32 6.07
N ARG A 88 -17.91 8.21 6.35
CA ARG A 88 -18.00 9.63 6.02
C ARG A 88 -17.62 9.93 4.59
N ILE A 89 -16.99 8.98 3.91
CA ILE A 89 -16.53 9.13 2.53
C ILE A 89 -17.62 8.63 1.58
N PRO A 90 -18.00 9.41 0.57
CA PRO A 90 -19.03 9.02 -0.38
C PRO A 90 -18.57 7.80 -1.20
N ARG A 91 -19.46 6.88 -1.49
CA ARG A 91 -19.18 5.64 -2.25
C ARG A 91 -18.49 5.90 -3.59
N PHE A 92 -18.84 6.99 -4.26
CA PHE A 92 -18.18 7.39 -5.51
C PHE A 92 -16.66 7.53 -5.32
N TYR A 93 -16.21 8.20 -4.25
CA TYR A 93 -14.78 8.36 -3.98
C TYR A 93 -14.09 7.03 -3.65
N VAL A 94 -14.77 6.14 -2.95
CA VAL A 94 -14.25 4.79 -2.66
C VAL A 94 -14.05 4.01 -3.96
N LEU A 95 -15.04 4.02 -4.88
CA LEU A 95 -14.94 3.38 -6.19
C LEU A 95 -13.84 4.01 -7.06
N PHE A 96 -13.71 5.32 -7.03
CA PHE A 96 -12.64 6.06 -7.70
C PHE A 96 -11.26 5.62 -7.17
N SER A 97 -11.10 5.51 -5.85
CA SER A 97 -9.86 5.03 -5.23
C SER A 97 -9.52 3.59 -5.64
N LEU A 98 -10.53 2.70 -5.68
CA LEU A 98 -10.36 1.33 -6.16
C LEU A 98 -9.93 1.30 -7.63
N PHE A 99 -10.59 2.08 -8.48
CA PHE A 99 -10.26 2.19 -9.89
C PHE A 99 -8.79 2.61 -10.08
N PHE A 100 -8.33 3.63 -9.36
CA PHE A 100 -6.92 4.06 -9.44
C PHE A 100 -5.95 3.00 -8.90
N ALA A 101 -6.28 2.28 -7.82
CA ALA A 101 -5.45 1.19 -7.33
C ALA A 101 -5.29 0.09 -8.39
N ILE A 102 -6.38 -0.28 -9.08
CA ILE A 102 -6.35 -1.24 -10.20
C ILE A 102 -5.52 -0.69 -11.38
N CYS A 103 -5.71 0.57 -11.75
CA CYS A 103 -4.92 1.21 -12.81
C CYS A 103 -3.42 1.18 -12.50
N ILE A 104 -3.01 1.41 -11.25
CA ILE A 104 -1.61 1.31 -10.83
C ILE A 104 -1.12 -0.14 -10.97
N CYS A 105 -1.89 -1.13 -10.53
CA CYS A 105 -1.54 -2.54 -10.71
C CYS A 105 -1.35 -2.91 -12.19
N ILE A 106 -2.24 -2.47 -13.08
CA ILE A 106 -2.11 -2.70 -14.52
C ILE A 106 -0.90 -1.94 -15.08
N SER A 107 -0.67 -0.71 -14.64
CA SER A 107 0.47 0.11 -15.08
C SER A 107 1.79 -0.56 -14.78
N THR A 108 1.99 -1.13 -13.58
CA THR A 108 3.24 -1.82 -13.24
C THR A 108 3.52 -3.03 -14.11
N LEU A 109 2.48 -3.72 -14.59
CA LEU A 109 2.59 -4.83 -15.54
C LEU A 109 2.90 -4.35 -16.96
N THR A 110 2.19 -3.33 -17.44
CA THR A 110 2.37 -2.80 -18.81
C THR A 110 3.71 -2.11 -19.01
N THR A 111 4.21 -1.45 -17.97
CA THR A 111 5.55 -0.84 -17.96
C THR A 111 6.68 -1.84 -17.67
N LYS A 112 6.37 -3.14 -17.52
CA LYS A 112 7.36 -4.19 -17.26
C LYS A 112 8.19 -3.96 -15.98
N GLN A 113 7.65 -3.23 -15.03
CA GLN A 113 8.28 -3.06 -13.71
C GLN A 113 8.08 -4.30 -12.84
N HIS A 114 6.91 -4.93 -12.93
CA HIS A 114 6.54 -6.10 -12.14
C HIS A 114 5.94 -7.21 -13.00
N VAL A 115 5.91 -8.42 -12.46
CA VAL A 115 5.16 -9.55 -13.00
C VAL A 115 3.87 -9.78 -12.19
N ILE A 116 2.96 -10.59 -12.74
CA ILE A 116 1.63 -10.82 -12.14
C ILE A 116 1.71 -11.28 -10.67
N VAL A 117 2.67 -12.14 -10.35
CA VAL A 117 2.87 -12.67 -8.99
C VAL A 117 3.20 -11.56 -7.99
N ASP A 118 3.99 -10.56 -8.39
CA ASP A 118 4.35 -9.43 -7.54
C ASP A 118 3.12 -8.58 -7.19
N VAL A 119 2.22 -8.40 -8.16
CA VAL A 119 0.96 -7.65 -7.97
C VAL A 119 0.06 -8.37 -6.97
N PHE A 120 -0.16 -9.68 -7.17
CA PHE A 120 -0.95 -10.47 -6.22
C PHE A 120 -0.30 -10.53 -4.84
N GLY A 121 1.03 -10.64 -4.77
CA GLY A 121 1.79 -10.55 -3.52
C GLY A 121 1.55 -9.25 -2.79
N GLY A 122 1.69 -8.10 -3.46
CA GLY A 122 1.47 -6.78 -2.89
C GLY A 122 0.04 -6.56 -2.38
N VAL A 123 -0.97 -6.89 -3.21
CA VAL A 123 -2.39 -6.78 -2.84
C VAL A 123 -2.75 -7.76 -1.72
N GLY A 124 -2.28 -9.01 -1.80
CA GLY A 124 -2.54 -10.05 -0.80
C GLY A 124 -1.95 -9.72 0.56
N ILE A 125 -0.71 -9.19 0.60
CA ILE A 125 -0.10 -8.73 1.85
C ILE A 125 -0.85 -7.52 2.42
N ALA A 126 -1.30 -6.59 1.59
CA ALA A 126 -2.08 -5.43 2.05
C ALA A 126 -3.40 -5.86 2.71
N GLU A 127 -4.19 -6.70 2.04
CA GLU A 127 -5.46 -7.21 2.60
C GLU A 127 -5.24 -8.11 3.81
N GLY A 128 -4.28 -9.04 3.73
CA GLY A 128 -3.96 -9.96 4.83
C GLY A 128 -3.51 -9.22 6.08
N SER A 129 -2.62 -8.23 5.94
CA SER A 129 -2.14 -7.42 7.06
C SER A 129 -3.27 -6.61 7.69
N TYR A 130 -4.12 -6.00 6.85
CA TYR A 130 -5.28 -5.26 7.35
C TYR A 130 -6.27 -6.18 8.07
N PHE A 131 -6.54 -7.37 7.53
CA PHE A 131 -7.41 -8.37 8.14
C PHE A 131 -6.88 -8.83 9.50
N VAL A 132 -5.60 -9.20 9.57
CA VAL A 132 -4.95 -9.65 10.82
C VAL A 132 -5.01 -8.56 11.89
N VAL A 133 -4.70 -7.33 11.55
CA VAL A 133 -4.73 -6.21 12.50
C VAL A 133 -6.15 -5.89 12.93
N LYS A 134 -7.11 -5.89 12.00
CA LYS A 134 -8.50 -5.55 12.27
C LYS A 134 -9.18 -6.56 13.18
N TYR A 135 -8.95 -7.85 12.97
CA TYR A 135 -9.65 -8.91 13.70
C TYR A 135 -8.79 -9.55 14.80
N GLY A 136 -7.48 -9.64 14.60
CA GLY A 136 -6.56 -10.27 15.57
C GLY A 136 -6.22 -9.40 16.78
N PHE A 137 -6.18 -8.08 16.60
CA PHE A 137 -5.71 -7.16 17.64
C PHE A 137 -6.79 -6.18 18.16
N THR A 138 -8.07 -6.45 17.91
CA THR A 138 -9.17 -5.56 18.27
C THR A 138 -9.15 -5.22 19.78
N GLY A 139 -9.03 -6.21 20.65
CA GLY A 139 -9.01 -6.00 22.10
C GLY A 139 -7.77 -5.26 22.60
N PHE A 140 -6.64 -5.41 21.92
CA PHE A 140 -5.40 -4.70 22.23
C PHE A 140 -5.54 -3.20 21.96
N TYR A 141 -6.03 -2.82 20.78
CA TYR A 141 -6.21 -1.41 20.42
C TYR A 141 -7.22 -0.70 21.31
N THR A 142 -8.33 -1.32 21.65
CA THR A 142 -9.33 -0.75 22.55
C THR A 142 -8.72 -0.48 23.94
N LYS A 143 -7.98 -1.44 24.50
CA LYS A 143 -7.29 -1.26 25.79
C LYS A 143 -6.23 -0.16 25.73
N LEU A 144 -5.41 -0.12 24.67
CA LEU A 144 -4.38 0.89 24.48
C LEU A 144 -4.97 2.30 24.44
N ILE A 145 -6.02 2.50 23.66
CA ILE A 145 -6.68 3.80 23.52
C ILE A 145 -7.35 4.24 24.80
N THR A 146 -8.00 3.32 25.52
CA THR A 146 -8.59 3.61 26.83
C THR A 146 -7.52 4.10 27.80
N LYS A 147 -6.36 3.44 27.83
CA LYS A 147 -5.23 3.83 28.68
C LYS A 147 -4.65 5.21 28.31
N ILE A 148 -4.51 5.48 27.01
CA ILE A 148 -4.05 6.80 26.52
C ILE A 148 -5.04 7.90 26.90
N ASN A 149 -6.34 7.69 26.69
CA ASN A 149 -7.37 8.66 27.01
C ASN A 149 -7.49 8.92 28.53
N GLN A 150 -7.26 7.91 29.36
CA GLN A 150 -7.17 8.09 30.82
C GLN A 150 -6.00 8.96 31.19
N LYS A 151 -4.82 8.72 30.60
CA LYS A 151 -3.61 9.52 30.88
C LYS A 151 -3.77 10.99 30.46
N LEU A 152 -4.38 11.25 29.30
CA LEU A 152 -4.64 12.60 28.80
C LEU A 152 -5.74 13.36 29.55
N ARG A 153 -6.57 12.69 30.35
CA ARG A 153 -7.59 13.33 31.21
C ARG A 153 -7.05 13.65 32.62
N LEU A 154 -5.90 13.13 32.95
CA LEU A 154 -5.23 13.35 34.24
C LEU A 154 -4.15 14.44 34.17
N GLU A 155 -3.84 14.92 32.97
CA GLU A 155 -3.05 16.12 32.67
C GLU A 155 -3.98 17.29 32.35
#